data_5e263f13ae082a4fc603bfcfe39086b8
#
_entry.id   5e263f13ae082a4fc603bfcfe39086b8
#
_cell.length_a   1.000
_cell.length_b   1.000
_cell.length_c   1.000
_cell.angle_alpha   90.00
_cell.angle_beta   90.00
_cell.angle_gamma   90.00
#
_symmetry.space_group_name_H-M   'P 1'
#
loop_
_entity.id
_entity.type
_entity.pdbx_description
1 polymer ?
#
loop_
_entity_poly.entity_id
_entity_poly.type
_entity_poly.pdbx_seq_one_letter_code
_entity_poly.pdbx_strand_id
1 'polypeptide(L)'
;ERVNCCQKTWGDGPYGREHRFYGENNCNRNALTTAAVSRLFEAVMTDGLLSPPACHRLRSALARSLDQGERSADPENQVDGFLGEGLPENSSLWSKAGWMSQARHDAAWWSEPEGATQLLVVFSVGVERANDNHLLPGIARELAAFRQDS
;
A
#
# COMPACT_ATOMS: atom_id res chain seq x y z
N GLU A 1 -2.15 -1.58 -25.64
CA GLU A 1 -2.18 -2.97 -25.19
C GLU A 1 -1.89 -3.03 -23.70
N ARG A 2 -2.79 -3.56 -22.89
CA ARG A 2 -2.56 -3.72 -21.44
C ARG A 2 -1.53 -4.80 -21.23
N VAL A 3 -0.33 -4.44 -20.80
CA VAL A 3 0.64 -5.41 -20.31
C VAL A 3 0.26 -5.76 -18.87
N ASN A 4 -0.28 -6.95 -18.69
CA ASN A 4 -0.62 -7.50 -17.38
C ASN A 4 0.48 -8.51 -17.01
N CYS A 5 0.95 -8.47 -15.77
CA CYS A 5 1.92 -9.44 -15.24
C CYS A 5 1.46 -10.90 -15.44
N CYS A 6 0.15 -11.15 -15.47
CA CYS A 6 -0.43 -12.47 -15.72
C CYS A 6 -0.38 -12.92 -17.19
N GLN A 7 0.03 -12.04 -18.12
CA GLN A 7 0.13 -12.33 -19.56
C GLN A 7 1.57 -12.48 -20.03
N LYS A 8 2.47 -12.92 -19.16
CA LYS A 8 3.86 -13.24 -19.52
C LYS A 8 3.87 -14.33 -20.59
N THR A 9 4.51 -14.03 -21.72
CA THR A 9 4.72 -15.02 -22.76
C THR A 9 6.03 -15.76 -22.50
N TRP A 10 5.93 -17.08 -22.43
CA TRP A 10 7.09 -17.95 -22.35
C TRP A 10 7.98 -17.70 -23.58
N GLY A 11 9.27 -17.48 -23.37
CA GLY A 11 10.24 -17.25 -24.42
C GLY A 11 10.66 -15.80 -24.66
N ASP A 12 9.96 -14.81 -24.05
CA ASP A 12 10.32 -13.39 -24.17
C ASP A 12 11.30 -12.91 -23.07
N GLY A 13 12.08 -13.83 -22.50
CA GLY A 13 12.97 -13.56 -21.37
C GLY A 13 12.27 -13.62 -20.03
N PRO A 14 12.96 -13.31 -18.90
CA PRO A 14 12.46 -13.55 -17.56
C PRO A 14 11.20 -12.78 -17.21
N TYR A 15 10.91 -11.68 -17.93
CA TYR A 15 9.75 -10.83 -17.70
C TYR A 15 8.80 -10.72 -18.91
N GLY A 16 9.10 -11.45 -19.99
CA GLY A 16 8.27 -11.46 -21.20
C GLY A 16 8.03 -10.08 -21.78
N ARG A 17 6.77 -9.83 -22.19
CA ARG A 17 6.34 -8.53 -22.77
C ARG A 17 6.51 -7.37 -21.83
N GLU A 18 6.40 -7.59 -20.54
CA GLU A 18 6.58 -6.58 -19.51
C GLU A 18 7.99 -5.96 -19.58
N HIS A 19 9.02 -6.79 -19.76
CA HIS A 19 10.41 -6.32 -19.89
C HIS A 19 10.57 -5.40 -21.11
N ARG A 20 9.98 -5.76 -22.25
CA ARG A 20 10.00 -4.90 -23.45
C ARG A 20 9.28 -3.59 -23.24
N PHE A 21 8.14 -3.61 -22.53
CA PHE A 21 7.36 -2.41 -22.23
C PHE A 21 8.13 -1.44 -21.35
N TYR A 22 8.81 -1.94 -20.31
CA TYR A 22 9.58 -1.09 -19.41
C TYR A 22 10.85 -0.50 -20.04
N GLY A 23 11.29 -1.05 -21.16
CA GLY A 23 12.45 -0.54 -21.90
C GLY A 23 13.78 -0.80 -21.20
N GLU A 24 14.84 -0.31 -21.84
CA GLU A 24 16.19 -0.43 -21.29
C GLU A 24 16.30 0.29 -19.94
N ASN A 25 16.90 -0.38 -18.95
CA ASN A 25 17.02 0.12 -17.58
C ASN A 25 15.66 0.50 -16.91
N ASN A 26 14.57 -0.10 -17.37
CA ASN A 26 13.22 0.20 -16.88
C ASN A 26 12.81 1.67 -17.00
N CYS A 27 13.29 2.39 -18.03
CA CYS A 27 13.04 3.81 -18.22
C CYS A 27 11.55 4.18 -18.33
N ASN A 28 10.70 3.24 -18.71
CA ASN A 28 9.24 3.43 -18.81
C ASN A 28 8.49 3.02 -17.54
N ARG A 29 9.17 2.64 -16.46
CA ARG A 29 8.50 2.39 -15.18
C ARG A 29 8.13 3.70 -14.49
N ASN A 30 6.97 3.69 -13.85
CA ASN A 30 6.60 4.76 -12.94
C ASN A 30 7.60 4.84 -11.78
N ALA A 31 8.07 6.05 -11.51
CA ALA A 31 8.89 6.35 -10.35
C ALA A 31 8.10 7.26 -9.41
N LEU A 32 7.91 6.81 -8.17
CA LEU A 32 7.16 7.54 -7.16
C LEU A 32 8.03 7.77 -5.93
N THR A 33 7.81 8.90 -5.27
CA THR A 33 8.37 9.19 -3.94
C THR A 33 7.29 9.04 -2.87
N THR A 34 7.68 8.83 -1.63
CA THR A 34 6.72 8.81 -0.51
C THR A 34 5.90 10.10 -0.46
N ALA A 35 6.53 11.26 -0.67
CA ALA A 35 5.85 12.55 -0.71
C ALA A 35 4.83 12.67 -1.86
N ALA A 36 5.09 12.09 -3.03
CA ALA A 36 4.13 12.08 -4.13
C ALA A 36 2.92 11.18 -3.81
N VAL A 37 3.18 10.01 -3.21
CA VAL A 37 2.12 9.08 -2.80
C VAL A 37 1.28 9.66 -1.66
N SER A 38 1.90 10.33 -0.69
CA SER A 38 1.17 11.03 0.38
C SER A 38 0.20 12.07 -0.18
N ARG A 39 0.67 12.93 -1.09
CA ARG A 39 -0.19 13.92 -1.75
C ARG A 39 -1.32 13.30 -2.56
N LEU A 40 -1.05 12.19 -3.25
CA LEU A 40 -2.07 11.46 -4.00
C LEU A 40 -3.15 10.89 -3.06
N PHE A 41 -2.73 10.25 -1.97
CA PHE A 41 -3.66 9.71 -0.98
C PHE A 41 -4.51 10.81 -0.34
N GLU A 42 -3.89 11.88 0.13
CA GLU A 42 -4.60 13.04 0.68
C GLU A 42 -5.64 13.58 -0.33
N ALA A 43 -5.25 13.77 -1.59
CA ALA A 43 -6.15 14.26 -2.61
C ALA A 43 -7.33 13.32 -2.91
N VAL A 44 -7.13 11.99 -2.82
CA VAL A 44 -8.23 11.00 -2.93
C VAL A 44 -9.15 11.06 -1.70
N MET A 45 -8.58 11.16 -0.51
CA MET A 45 -9.33 11.12 0.74
C MET A 45 -10.14 12.41 0.97
N THR A 46 -9.67 13.56 0.45
CA THR A 46 -10.28 14.87 0.62
C THR A 46 -11.06 15.37 -0.61
N ASP A 47 -11.36 14.49 -1.58
CA ASP A 47 -12.01 14.81 -2.86
C ASP A 47 -11.25 15.86 -3.71
N GLY A 48 -9.95 16.02 -3.50
CA GLY A 48 -9.10 17.00 -4.19
C GLY A 48 -8.50 16.50 -5.51
N LEU A 49 -8.62 15.21 -5.85
CA LEU A 49 -8.00 14.64 -7.05
C LEU A 49 -8.93 14.61 -8.26
N LEU A 50 -10.15 14.14 -8.07
CA LEU A 50 -11.15 13.88 -9.10
C LEU A 50 -12.52 14.37 -8.60
N SER A 51 -13.58 14.10 -9.40
CA SER A 51 -14.93 14.33 -8.90
C SER A 51 -15.23 13.50 -7.63
N PRO A 52 -16.08 14.00 -6.71
CA PRO A 52 -16.40 13.29 -5.46
C PRO A 52 -16.87 11.84 -5.67
N PRO A 53 -17.73 11.51 -6.69
CA PRO A 53 -18.08 10.12 -6.96
C PRO A 53 -16.91 9.25 -7.39
N ALA A 54 -15.91 9.80 -8.10
CA ALA A 54 -14.72 9.09 -8.51
C ALA A 54 -13.77 8.85 -7.33
N CYS A 55 -13.56 9.86 -6.48
CA CYS A 55 -12.80 9.70 -5.23
C CYS A 55 -13.47 8.68 -4.30
N HIS A 56 -14.81 8.70 -4.19
CA HIS A 56 -15.53 7.70 -3.42
C HIS A 56 -15.26 6.26 -3.92
N ARG A 57 -15.28 6.02 -5.23
CA ARG A 57 -14.93 4.70 -5.79
C ARG A 57 -13.50 4.29 -5.49
N LEU A 58 -12.55 5.23 -5.53
CA LEU A 58 -11.15 4.95 -5.15
C LEU A 58 -11.05 4.61 -3.66
N ARG A 59 -11.69 5.37 -2.78
CA ARG A 59 -11.74 5.06 -1.34
C ARG A 59 -12.34 3.68 -1.09
N SER A 60 -13.43 3.32 -1.76
CA SER A 60 -14.03 1.98 -1.64
C SER A 60 -13.06 0.87 -2.06
N ALA A 61 -12.24 1.10 -3.09
CA ALA A 61 -11.23 0.12 -3.54
C ALA A 61 -10.01 0.05 -2.62
N LEU A 62 -9.73 1.12 -1.86
CA LEU A 62 -8.62 1.19 -0.90
C LEU A 62 -9.01 0.74 0.50
N ALA A 63 -10.30 0.65 0.83
CA ALA A 63 -10.78 0.24 2.14
C ALA A 63 -10.32 -1.18 2.50
N ARG A 64 -9.86 -1.36 3.72
CA ARG A 64 -9.41 -2.65 4.26
C ARG A 64 -10.07 -2.92 5.60
N SER A 65 -10.39 -4.17 5.83
CA SER A 65 -10.89 -4.63 7.12
C SER A 65 -9.74 -4.93 8.07
N LEU A 66 -9.85 -4.48 9.31
CA LEU A 66 -8.96 -4.86 10.40
C LEU A 66 -9.50 -6.06 11.19
N ASP A 67 -10.71 -6.53 10.89
CA ASP A 67 -11.29 -7.71 11.52
C ASP A 67 -10.44 -8.96 11.27
N GLN A 68 -10.05 -9.64 12.35
CA GLN A 68 -9.17 -10.81 12.30
C GLN A 68 -9.81 -11.98 11.53
N GLY A 69 -11.12 -12.15 11.64
CA GLY A 69 -11.84 -13.22 10.95
C GLY A 69 -11.85 -13.01 9.43
N GLU A 70 -12.12 -11.77 8.99
CA GLU A 70 -12.11 -11.42 7.57
C GLU A 70 -10.71 -11.54 6.98
N ARG A 71 -9.68 -11.04 7.68
CA ARG A 71 -8.28 -11.16 7.24
C ARG A 71 -7.83 -12.61 7.12
N SER A 72 -8.18 -13.45 8.10
CA SER A 72 -7.83 -14.88 8.09
C SER A 72 -8.53 -15.66 6.97
N ALA A 73 -9.67 -15.18 6.49
CA ALA A 73 -10.40 -15.77 5.38
C ALA A 73 -9.84 -15.40 4.00
N ASP A 74 -9.03 -14.33 3.92
CA ASP A 74 -8.40 -13.86 2.68
C ASP A 74 -6.86 -14.02 2.75
N PRO A 75 -6.30 -15.07 2.13
CA PRO A 75 -4.85 -15.31 2.13
C PRO A 75 -4.07 -14.23 1.35
N GLU A 76 -4.74 -13.40 0.55
CA GLU A 76 -4.13 -12.30 -0.19
C GLU A 76 -4.46 -10.92 0.43
N ASN A 77 -4.92 -10.89 1.69
CA ASN A 77 -5.19 -9.62 2.36
C ASN A 77 -3.93 -8.73 2.36
N GLN A 78 -4.15 -7.42 2.34
CA GLN A 78 -3.08 -6.41 2.30
C GLN A 78 -2.95 -5.69 3.65
N VAL A 79 -3.22 -6.37 4.74
CA VAL A 79 -3.11 -5.87 6.12
C VAL A 79 -2.00 -6.60 6.86
N ASP A 80 -1.99 -7.94 6.80
CA ASP A 80 -0.99 -8.77 7.48
C ASP A 80 0.40 -8.56 6.88
N GLY A 81 1.37 -8.22 7.74
CA GLY A 81 2.72 -7.86 7.33
C GLY A 81 2.86 -6.45 6.74
N PHE A 82 1.80 -5.62 6.81
CA PHE A 82 1.77 -4.23 6.34
C PHE A 82 1.38 -3.28 7.47
N LEU A 83 1.28 -1.96 7.17
CA LEU A 83 1.01 -0.94 8.20
C LEU A 83 -0.27 -1.22 8.98
N GLY A 84 -1.30 -1.71 8.29
CA GLY A 84 -2.61 -1.99 8.89
C GLY A 84 -2.58 -2.96 10.07
N GLU A 85 -1.69 -3.95 10.07
CA GLU A 85 -1.56 -4.90 11.18
C GLU A 85 -1.10 -4.26 12.49
N GLY A 86 -0.40 -3.14 12.41
CA GLY A 86 0.09 -2.41 13.59
C GLY A 86 -0.89 -1.40 14.16
N LEU A 87 -2.05 -1.20 13.54
CA LEU A 87 -3.03 -0.18 13.94
C LEU A 87 -4.00 -0.70 15.01
N PRO A 88 -4.62 0.20 15.79
CA PRO A 88 -5.71 -0.17 16.69
C PRO A 88 -6.87 -0.84 15.94
N GLU A 89 -7.41 -1.92 16.48
CA GLU A 89 -8.44 -2.75 15.83
C GLU A 89 -9.73 -1.99 15.44
N ASN A 90 -10.06 -0.94 16.17
CA ASN A 90 -11.25 -0.13 15.91
C ASN A 90 -11.02 1.00 14.90
N SER A 91 -9.87 1.05 14.24
CA SER A 91 -9.58 2.06 13.22
C SER A 91 -10.27 1.72 11.89
N SER A 92 -10.66 2.77 11.15
CA SER A 92 -11.01 2.63 9.73
C SER A 92 -9.75 2.78 8.88
N LEU A 93 -9.50 1.85 7.96
CA LEU A 93 -8.26 1.80 7.18
C LEU A 93 -8.53 1.87 5.68
N TRP A 94 -7.75 2.70 5.00
CA TRP A 94 -7.59 2.73 3.55
C TRP A 94 -6.11 2.59 3.22
N SER A 95 -5.74 1.56 2.48
CA SER A 95 -4.33 1.33 2.19
C SER A 95 -4.07 0.77 0.79
N LYS A 96 -2.82 0.93 0.35
CA LYS A 96 -2.30 0.27 -0.85
C LYS A 96 -0.91 -0.29 -0.57
N ALA A 97 -0.88 -1.58 -0.33
CA ALA A 97 0.33 -2.34 -0.18
C ALA A 97 1.00 -2.66 -1.53
N GLY A 98 2.30 -2.85 -1.50
CA GLY A 98 3.10 -3.31 -2.63
C GLY A 98 4.32 -4.09 -2.15
N TRP A 99 4.52 -5.27 -2.73
CA TRP A 99 5.61 -6.15 -2.31
C TRP A 99 6.16 -6.92 -3.50
N MET A 100 7.49 -7.05 -3.50
CA MET A 100 8.29 -7.76 -4.48
C MET A 100 9.48 -8.41 -3.76
N SER A 101 10.34 -9.13 -4.50
CA SER A 101 11.51 -9.83 -3.93
C SER A 101 12.52 -8.91 -3.22
N GLN A 102 12.54 -7.61 -3.53
CA GLN A 102 13.48 -6.63 -2.96
C GLN A 102 12.82 -5.36 -2.44
N ALA A 103 11.51 -5.36 -2.31
CA ALA A 103 10.79 -4.18 -1.88
C ALA A 103 9.50 -4.57 -1.15
N ARG A 104 9.21 -3.88 -0.05
CA ARG A 104 7.92 -3.93 0.65
C ARG A 104 7.51 -2.50 0.98
N HIS A 105 6.38 -2.08 0.45
CA HIS A 105 5.88 -0.71 0.53
C HIS A 105 4.47 -0.72 1.04
N ASP A 106 4.08 0.32 1.75
CA ASP A 106 2.68 0.57 2.04
C ASP A 106 2.41 2.07 2.15
N ALA A 107 1.18 2.45 1.81
CA ALA A 107 0.60 3.74 2.04
C ALA A 107 -0.74 3.52 2.75
N ALA A 108 -0.87 4.01 3.98
CA ALA A 108 -2.03 3.82 4.82
C ALA A 108 -2.57 5.16 5.32
N TRP A 109 -3.84 5.38 5.09
CA TRP A 109 -4.66 6.42 5.71
C TRP A 109 -5.60 5.74 6.69
N TRP A 110 -5.60 6.17 7.93
CA TRP A 110 -6.52 5.61 8.91
C TRP A 110 -7.14 6.68 9.80
N SER A 111 -8.29 6.37 10.34
CA SER A 111 -9.00 7.18 11.31
C SER A 111 -9.29 6.34 12.55
N GLU A 112 -8.93 6.84 13.70
CA GLU A 112 -9.25 6.24 15.00
C GLU A 112 -10.67 6.62 15.44
N PRO A 113 -11.30 5.84 16.32
CA PRO A 113 -12.68 6.11 16.78
C PRO A 113 -12.87 7.50 17.38
N GLU A 114 -11.84 8.05 18.00
CA GLU A 114 -11.85 9.38 18.63
C GLU A 114 -11.55 10.52 17.62
N GLY A 115 -11.50 10.20 16.32
CA GLY A 115 -11.44 11.19 15.25
C GLY A 115 -10.05 11.61 14.82
N ALA A 116 -8.97 11.06 15.38
CA ALA A 116 -7.62 11.29 14.88
C ALA A 116 -7.43 10.62 13.53
N THR A 117 -7.04 11.40 12.52
CA THR A 117 -6.78 10.91 11.16
C THR A 117 -5.31 11.03 10.84
N GLN A 118 -4.74 10.00 10.23
CA GLN A 118 -3.32 9.94 9.93
C GLN A 118 -3.07 9.37 8.54
N LEU A 119 -1.93 9.76 7.97
CA LEU A 119 -1.41 9.23 6.73
C LEU A 119 0.07 8.89 6.91
N LEU A 120 0.42 7.65 6.63
CA LEU A 120 1.78 7.16 6.65
C LEU A 120 2.11 6.47 5.33
N VAL A 121 3.25 6.81 4.74
CA VAL A 121 3.78 6.16 3.54
C VAL A 121 5.19 5.67 3.82
N VAL A 122 5.41 4.38 3.70
CA VAL A 122 6.71 3.73 3.93
C VAL A 122 7.14 2.97 2.68
N PHE A 123 8.33 3.29 2.18
CA PHE A 123 9.01 2.52 1.15
C PHE A 123 10.27 1.88 1.73
N SER A 124 10.37 0.57 1.62
CA SER A 124 11.56 -0.17 2.02
C SER A 124 12.17 -0.93 0.84
N VAL A 125 13.49 -1.03 0.81
CA VAL A 125 14.26 -1.71 -0.24
C VAL A 125 15.29 -2.64 0.39
N GLY A 126 15.50 -3.78 -0.22
CA GLY A 126 16.42 -4.84 0.19
C GLY A 126 15.70 -6.14 0.48
N VAL A 127 16.35 -7.26 0.17
CA VAL A 127 15.79 -8.62 0.30
C VAL A 127 15.32 -8.90 1.73
N GLU A 128 16.12 -8.53 2.73
CA GLU A 128 15.80 -8.74 4.14
C GLU A 128 14.52 -7.99 4.53
N ARG A 129 14.43 -6.69 4.19
CA ARG A 129 13.25 -5.87 4.48
C ARG A 129 12.01 -6.29 3.71
N ALA A 130 12.19 -6.77 2.48
CA ALA A 130 11.07 -7.26 1.67
C ALA A 130 10.43 -8.51 2.27
N ASN A 131 11.21 -9.33 2.97
CA ASN A 131 10.77 -10.57 3.63
C ASN A 131 10.44 -10.39 5.11
N ASP A 132 10.65 -9.21 5.68
CA ASP A 132 10.33 -8.92 7.08
C ASP A 132 8.86 -8.46 7.21
N ASN A 133 8.02 -9.41 7.64
CA ASN A 133 6.60 -9.17 7.88
C ASN A 133 6.32 -8.34 9.15
N HIS A 134 7.33 -8.08 9.98
CA HIS A 134 7.17 -7.33 11.23
C HIS A 134 7.62 -5.87 11.11
N LEU A 135 8.37 -5.52 10.07
CA LEU A 135 8.91 -4.18 9.89
C LEU A 135 7.81 -3.11 9.81
N LEU A 136 6.90 -3.24 8.86
CA LEU A 136 5.84 -2.23 8.65
C LEU A 136 4.82 -2.20 9.79
N PRO A 137 4.33 -3.36 10.31
CA PRO A 137 3.50 -3.37 11.51
C PRO A 137 4.17 -2.74 12.72
N GLY A 138 5.48 -2.99 12.91
CA GLY A 138 6.27 -2.38 14.00
C GLY A 138 6.30 -0.86 13.90
N ILE A 139 6.59 -0.31 12.72
CA ILE A 139 6.60 1.14 12.48
C ILE A 139 5.24 1.76 12.79
N ALA A 140 4.15 1.16 12.32
CA ALA A 140 2.80 1.67 12.57
C ALA A 140 2.45 1.65 14.07
N ARG A 141 2.80 0.58 14.78
CA ARG A 141 2.55 0.41 16.21
C ARG A 141 3.29 1.44 17.05
N GLU A 142 4.57 1.67 16.77
CA GLU A 142 5.37 2.67 17.49
C GLU A 142 4.84 4.09 17.26
N LEU A 143 4.42 4.43 16.05
CA LEU A 143 3.84 5.74 15.77
C LEU A 143 2.46 5.93 16.44
N ALA A 144 1.63 4.89 16.48
CA ALA A 144 0.35 4.95 17.18
C ALA A 144 0.55 5.13 18.70
N ALA A 145 1.51 4.40 19.29
CA ALA A 145 1.84 4.52 20.72
C ALA A 145 2.39 5.91 21.09
N PHE A 146 3.32 6.46 20.31
CA PHE A 146 3.92 7.78 20.57
C PHE A 146 2.88 8.91 20.68
N ARG A 147 1.76 8.79 19.98
CA ARG A 147 0.70 9.82 20.01
C ARG A 147 -0.23 9.73 21.21
N GLN A 148 -0.37 8.56 21.81
CA GLN A 148 -1.20 8.41 23.02
C GLN A 148 -0.54 9.06 24.25
N ASP A 149 0.79 9.25 24.20
CA ASP A 149 1.58 9.86 25.27
C ASP A 149 1.77 11.39 25.08
N SER A 150 1.22 12.01 24.04
CA SER A 150 1.39 13.43 23.68
C SER A 150 0.11 14.21 23.82
#